data_3703d429c42c813be19b97dc8c854942
#
_entry.id   3703d429c42c813be19b97dc8c854942
#
_cell.length_a   1.000
_cell.length_b   1.000
_cell.length_c   1.000
_cell.angle_alpha   90.00
_cell.angle_beta   90.00
_cell.angle_gamma   90.00
#
_symmetry.space_group_name_H-M   'P 1'
#
loop_
_entity.id
_entity.type
_entity.pdbx_description
1 polymer ?
#
loop_
_entity_poly.entity_id
_entity_poly.type
_entity_poly.pdbx_seq_one_letter_code
_entity_poly.pdbx_strand_id
1 'polypeptide(L)'
;YAIGDVIKGPMLAHKAEEEGIAIAELIAGQSGHVNYNIIPGVVYTSPEVASIGKTEEQLKDLNQKYKVGKFPFMANSRAKAINETDGFVKILAEEKTDKVLGVHII
;
A
#
# COMPACT_ATOMS: atom_id res chain seq x y z
N TYR A 1 21.62 13.49 -8.65
CA TYR A 1 20.50 12.71 -8.08
C TYR A 1 19.22 13.00 -8.87
N ALA A 2 18.26 12.06 -8.84
CA ALA A 2 16.95 12.21 -9.44
C ALA A 2 15.92 11.59 -8.51
N ILE A 3 14.73 12.21 -8.39
CA ILE A 3 13.63 11.77 -7.53
C ILE A 3 12.29 12.02 -8.23
N GLY A 4 11.22 11.47 -7.68
CA GLY A 4 9.86 11.67 -8.16
C GLY A 4 9.56 10.94 -9.46
N ASP A 5 8.75 11.55 -10.31
CA ASP A 5 8.20 10.92 -11.51
C ASP A 5 9.23 10.62 -12.60
N VAL A 6 10.40 11.25 -12.53
CA VAL A 6 11.50 11.05 -13.49
C VAL A 6 12.28 9.76 -13.27
N ILE A 7 12.10 9.10 -12.14
CA ILE A 7 12.75 7.81 -11.83
C ILE A 7 11.74 6.65 -11.83
N LYS A 8 12.25 5.42 -11.81
CA LYS A 8 11.42 4.22 -11.81
C LYS A 8 10.53 4.13 -10.55
N GLY A 9 9.30 3.72 -10.72
CA GLY A 9 8.32 3.51 -9.65
C GLY A 9 7.00 4.21 -9.94
N PRO A 10 6.04 4.17 -9.01
CA PRO A 10 4.77 4.85 -9.18
C PRO A 10 4.94 6.37 -9.15
N MET A 11 4.17 7.07 -10.00
CA MET A 11 4.13 8.54 -10.07
C MET A 11 3.19 9.08 -8.99
N LEU A 12 3.71 9.20 -7.75
CA LEU A 12 2.96 9.59 -6.57
C LEU A 12 3.72 10.67 -5.77
N ALA A 13 3.01 11.73 -5.37
CA ALA A 13 3.59 12.87 -4.65
C ALA A 13 4.29 12.43 -3.35
N HIS A 14 3.65 11.60 -2.53
CA HIS A 14 4.23 11.12 -1.27
C HIS A 14 5.48 10.25 -1.46
N LYS A 15 5.59 9.49 -2.59
CA LYS A 15 6.84 8.81 -2.95
C LYS A 15 7.96 9.83 -3.21
N ALA A 16 7.66 10.88 -3.98
CA ALA A 16 8.63 11.92 -4.30
C ALA A 16 9.09 12.70 -3.06
N GLU A 17 8.19 12.94 -2.11
CA GLU A 17 8.49 13.58 -0.83
C GLU A 17 9.45 12.75 0.01
N GLU A 18 9.19 11.45 0.18
CA GLU A 18 10.08 10.51 0.89
C GLU A 18 11.46 10.42 0.21
N GLU A 19 11.50 10.38 -1.12
CA GLU A 19 12.75 10.40 -1.89
C GLU A 19 13.53 11.71 -1.69
N GLY A 20 12.83 12.85 -1.62
CA GLY A 20 13.42 14.15 -1.36
C GLY A 20 14.09 14.21 0.02
N ILE A 21 13.42 13.70 1.04
CA ILE A 21 13.97 13.59 2.39
C ILE A 21 15.21 12.69 2.39
N ALA A 22 15.10 11.49 1.82
CA ALA A 22 16.20 10.53 1.77
C ALA A 22 17.44 11.08 1.05
N ILE A 23 17.26 11.81 -0.07
CA ILE A 23 18.37 12.44 -0.79
C ILE A 23 19.00 13.57 0.03
N ALA A 24 18.21 14.40 0.71
CA ALA A 24 18.72 15.44 1.57
C ALA A 24 19.57 14.87 2.72
N GLU A 25 19.11 13.78 3.34
CA GLU A 25 19.85 13.03 4.36
C GLU A 25 21.17 12.46 3.82
N LEU A 26 21.15 11.84 2.64
CA LEU A 26 22.35 11.31 1.99
C LEU A 26 23.38 12.40 1.69
N ILE A 27 22.95 13.56 1.20
CA ILE A 27 23.84 14.71 0.94
C ILE A 27 24.44 15.24 2.25
N ALA A 28 23.66 15.19 3.34
CA ALA A 28 24.12 15.58 4.67
C ALA A 28 25.02 14.52 5.36
N GLY A 29 25.35 13.40 4.69
CA GLY A 29 26.15 12.32 5.25
C GLY A 29 25.40 11.39 6.20
N GLN A 30 24.07 11.42 6.17
CA GLN A 30 23.19 10.54 6.94
C GLN A 30 22.74 9.33 6.08
N SER A 31 22.09 8.35 6.69
CA SER A 31 21.56 7.18 5.98
C SER A 31 20.12 7.44 5.51
N GLY A 32 19.95 8.12 4.37
CA GLY A 32 18.64 8.27 3.75
C GLY A 32 18.12 6.95 3.18
N HIS A 33 16.86 6.58 3.46
CA HIS A 33 16.26 5.35 2.97
C HIS A 33 14.76 5.53 2.68
N VAL A 34 14.33 4.98 1.54
CA VAL A 34 12.90 4.88 1.17
C VAL A 34 12.51 3.41 1.10
N ASN A 35 11.44 3.04 1.79
CA ASN A 35 10.89 1.68 1.71
C ASN A 35 9.83 1.60 0.60
N TYR A 36 10.24 1.29 -0.60
CA TYR A 36 9.35 1.17 -1.76
C TYR A 36 8.30 0.05 -1.67
N ASN A 37 8.40 -0.88 -0.70
CA ASN A 37 7.40 -1.94 -0.52
C ASN A 37 6.14 -1.47 0.23
N ILE A 38 6.17 -0.28 0.84
CA ILE A 38 5.06 0.25 1.64
C ILE A 38 4.56 1.60 1.14
N ILE A 39 4.73 1.89 -0.14
CA ILE A 39 4.16 3.09 -0.76
C ILE A 39 2.68 2.81 -1.08
N PRO A 40 1.73 3.53 -0.44
CA PRO A 40 0.31 3.34 -0.73
C PRO A 40 -0.06 3.94 -2.09
N GLY A 41 -0.92 3.23 -2.82
CA GLY A 41 -1.54 3.71 -4.05
C GLY A 41 -3.05 3.89 -3.88
N VAL A 42 -3.60 4.96 -4.46
CA VAL A 42 -5.04 5.22 -4.47
C VAL A 42 -5.47 5.57 -5.89
N VAL A 43 -6.60 5.00 -6.32
CA VAL A 43 -7.30 5.37 -7.56
C VAL A 43 -8.64 5.98 -7.19
N TYR A 44 -8.82 7.25 -7.50
CA TYR A 44 -10.02 8.04 -7.16
C TYR A 44 -11.15 7.84 -8.18
N THR A 45 -11.58 6.61 -8.31
CA THR A 45 -12.73 6.20 -9.11
C THR A 45 -13.96 5.98 -8.24
N SER A 46 -15.09 5.63 -8.82
CA SER A 46 -16.26 5.17 -8.07
C SER A 46 -16.55 3.71 -8.45
N PRO A 47 -16.31 2.76 -7.53
CA PRO A 47 -15.71 2.89 -6.19
C PRO A 47 -14.22 3.27 -6.25
N GLU A 48 -13.72 3.90 -5.19
CA GLU A 48 -12.28 4.15 -4.99
C GLU A 48 -11.55 2.85 -4.70
N VAL A 49 -10.28 2.77 -5.14
CA VAL A 49 -9.40 1.63 -4.86
C VAL A 49 -8.14 2.11 -4.15
N ALA A 50 -7.82 1.51 -3.03
CA ALA A 50 -6.59 1.78 -2.30
C ALA A 50 -5.81 0.48 -2.05
N SER A 51 -4.49 0.53 -2.17
CA SER A 51 -3.65 -0.64 -1.93
C SER A 51 -2.27 -0.27 -1.41
N ILE A 52 -1.70 -1.16 -0.63
CA ILE A 52 -0.31 -1.08 -0.17
C ILE A 52 0.25 -2.49 0.00
N GLY A 53 1.54 -2.65 -0.25
CA GLY A 53 2.24 -3.93 -0.10
C GLY A 53 1.99 -4.89 -1.25
N LYS A 54 2.04 -6.20 -0.96
CA LYS A 54 1.99 -7.27 -1.97
C LYS A 54 0.57 -7.75 -2.25
N THR A 55 0.32 -8.18 -3.49
CA THR A 55 -0.90 -8.89 -3.87
C THR A 55 -0.77 -10.40 -3.57
N GLU A 56 -1.90 -11.12 -3.60
CA GLU A 56 -1.88 -12.58 -3.44
C GLU A 56 -1.07 -13.28 -4.54
N GLU A 57 -1.14 -12.77 -5.77
CA GLU A 57 -0.37 -13.29 -6.90
C GLU A 57 1.12 -13.16 -6.63
N GLN A 58 1.57 -11.99 -6.22
CA GLN A 58 2.98 -11.76 -5.87
C GLN A 58 3.46 -12.65 -4.71
N LEU A 59 2.60 -12.89 -3.70
CA LEU A 59 2.95 -13.77 -2.59
C LEU A 59 3.04 -15.24 -3.04
N LYS A 60 2.18 -15.68 -3.96
CA LYS A 60 2.23 -17.02 -4.57
C LYS A 60 3.50 -17.21 -5.39
N ASP A 61 3.85 -16.23 -6.23
CA ASP A 61 5.06 -16.27 -7.06
C ASP A 61 6.33 -16.34 -6.20
N LEU A 62 6.32 -15.68 -5.04
CA LEU A 62 7.40 -15.72 -4.05
C LEU A 62 7.38 -16.98 -3.18
N ASN A 63 6.41 -17.87 -3.33
CA ASN A 63 6.17 -19.02 -2.46
C ASN A 63 6.06 -18.63 -0.96
N GLN A 64 5.63 -17.40 -0.68
CA GLN A 64 5.46 -16.88 0.68
C GLN A 64 4.11 -17.32 1.23
N LYS A 65 4.11 -18.03 2.37
CA LYS A 65 2.87 -18.44 3.04
C LYS A 65 2.19 -17.25 3.69
N TYR A 66 0.89 -17.15 3.50
CA TYR A 66 0.07 -16.06 4.00
C TYR A 66 -1.32 -16.54 4.40
N LYS A 67 -1.99 -15.74 5.21
CA LYS A 67 -3.41 -15.83 5.52
C LYS A 67 -4.14 -14.57 5.09
N VAL A 68 -5.42 -14.71 4.78
CA VAL A 68 -6.27 -13.65 4.25
C VAL A 68 -7.35 -13.30 5.27
N GLY A 69 -7.41 -12.04 5.66
CA GLY A 69 -8.56 -11.46 6.35
C GLY A 69 -9.37 -10.58 5.38
N LYS A 70 -10.70 -10.73 5.39
CA LYS A 70 -11.58 -9.92 4.54
C LYS A 70 -12.77 -9.41 5.34
N PHE A 71 -13.06 -8.11 5.23
CA PHE A 71 -14.19 -7.46 5.88
C PHE A 71 -15.02 -6.70 4.85
N PRO A 72 -16.31 -7.07 4.63
CA PRO A 72 -17.17 -6.39 3.66
C PRO A 72 -17.70 -5.07 4.22
N PHE A 73 -17.85 -4.05 3.37
CA PHE A 73 -18.37 -2.75 3.78
C PHE A 73 -19.83 -2.77 4.20
N MET A 74 -20.63 -3.75 3.74
CA MET A 74 -21.99 -3.91 4.25
C MET A 74 -22.05 -4.20 5.76
N ALA A 75 -20.95 -4.57 6.40
CA ALA A 75 -20.84 -4.70 7.86
C ALA A 75 -20.30 -3.44 8.55
N ASN A 76 -19.92 -2.41 7.78
CA ASN A 76 -19.38 -1.15 8.29
C ASN A 76 -20.49 -0.13 8.54
N SER A 77 -20.53 0.47 9.73
CA SER A 77 -21.58 1.43 10.12
C SER A 77 -21.54 2.72 9.29
N ARG A 78 -20.33 3.22 8.95
CA ARG A 78 -20.19 4.42 8.12
C ARG A 78 -20.69 4.16 6.70
N ALA A 79 -20.32 3.03 6.09
CA ALA A 79 -20.79 2.65 4.77
C ALA A 79 -22.33 2.54 4.71
N LYS A 80 -22.94 1.96 5.74
CA LYS A 80 -24.41 1.93 5.88
C LYS A 80 -25.02 3.32 6.00
N ALA A 81 -24.40 4.21 6.79
CA ALA A 81 -24.93 5.56 7.02
C ALA A 81 -24.97 6.40 5.74
N ILE A 82 -24.01 6.19 4.81
CA ILE A 82 -23.95 6.90 3.52
C ILE A 82 -24.56 6.09 2.37
N ASN A 83 -25.11 4.90 2.67
CA ASN A 83 -25.68 3.98 1.68
C ASN A 83 -24.71 3.56 0.56
N GLU A 84 -23.43 3.42 0.90
CA GLU A 84 -22.35 2.93 0.01
C GLU A 84 -21.71 1.69 0.64
N THR A 85 -22.39 0.56 0.49
CA THR A 85 -22.03 -0.71 1.17
C THR A 85 -21.26 -1.70 0.30
N ASP A 86 -21.03 -1.35 -0.95
CA ASP A 86 -20.26 -2.19 -1.88
C ASP A 86 -18.77 -2.16 -1.55
N GLY A 87 -18.12 -3.30 -1.72
CA GLY A 87 -16.69 -3.40 -1.51
C GLY A 87 -16.27 -4.06 -0.20
N PHE A 88 -14.97 -4.04 0.02
CA PHE A 88 -14.36 -4.72 1.16
C PHE A 88 -12.95 -4.19 1.48
N VAL A 89 -12.49 -4.48 2.68
CA VAL A 89 -11.08 -4.42 3.06
C VAL A 89 -10.53 -5.84 3.06
N LYS A 90 -9.39 -6.06 2.38
CA LYS A 90 -8.63 -7.32 2.38
C LYS A 90 -7.25 -7.09 2.96
N ILE A 91 -6.85 -7.89 3.94
CA ILE A 91 -5.53 -7.87 4.56
C ILE A 91 -4.85 -9.20 4.31
N LEU A 92 -3.60 -9.14 3.85
CA LEU A 92 -2.72 -10.28 3.70
C LEU A 92 -1.67 -10.23 4.82
N ALA A 93 -1.57 -11.30 5.60
CA ALA A 93 -0.60 -11.38 6.69
C ALA A 93 0.24 -12.64 6.57
N GLU A 94 1.48 -12.58 6.99
CA GLU A 94 2.34 -13.75 7.06
C GLU A 94 1.75 -14.82 8.00
N GLU A 95 1.80 -16.07 7.58
CA GLU A 95 1.10 -17.17 8.28
C GLU A 95 1.54 -17.34 9.73
N LYS A 96 2.83 -17.16 10.03
CA LYS A 96 3.41 -17.45 11.35
C LYS A 96 3.47 -16.25 12.29
N THR A 97 3.78 -15.08 11.76
CA THR A 97 4.12 -13.89 12.54
C THR A 97 3.01 -12.86 12.60
N ASP A 98 1.96 -13.01 11.78
CA ASP A 98 0.91 -12.01 11.57
C ASP A 98 1.40 -10.66 10.98
N LYS A 99 2.66 -10.60 10.53
CA LYS A 99 3.17 -9.41 9.86
C LYS A 99 2.33 -9.10 8.63
N VAL A 100 1.81 -7.89 8.55
CA VAL A 100 1.03 -7.43 7.39
C VAL A 100 1.94 -7.39 6.16
N LEU A 101 1.51 -8.04 5.09
CA LEU A 101 2.20 -8.15 3.80
C LEU A 101 1.55 -7.28 2.73
N GLY A 102 0.25 -7.05 2.83
CA GLY A 102 -0.49 -6.21 1.91
C GLY A 102 -1.90 -5.90 2.42
N VAL A 103 -2.42 -4.74 2.01
CA VAL A 103 -3.80 -4.31 2.29
C VAL A 103 -4.40 -3.79 1.00
N HIS A 104 -5.62 -4.22 0.69
CA HIS A 104 -6.35 -3.84 -0.51
C HIS A 104 -7.78 -3.49 -0.14
N ILE A 105 -8.25 -2.37 -0.65
CA ILE A 105 -9.56 -1.79 -0.33
C ILE A 105 -10.25 -1.41 -1.64
N ILE A 106 -11.48 -1.77 -1.79
CA ILE A 106 -12.32 -1.37 -2.91
C ILE A 106 -13.75 -1.17 -2.44
#